data_f2c6b90d261dfe00bc77c1a04fb0b75b
#
_entry.id   f2c6b90d261dfe00bc77c1a04fb0b75b
#
_cell.length_a   1.000
_cell.length_b   1.000
_cell.length_c   1.000
_cell.angle_alpha   90.00
_cell.angle_beta   90.00
_cell.angle_gamma   90.00
#
_symmetry.space_group_name_H-M   'P 1'
#
loop_
_entity.id
_entity.type
_entity.pdbx_description
1 polymer ?
#
loop_
_entity_poly.entity_id
_entity_poly.type
_entity_poly.pdbx_seq_one_letter_code
_entity_poly.pdbx_strand_id
1 'polypeptide(L)'
;MGPVQHPAGLTEAQACGSSVRNRPAGQQGQEQKAMPAEPPHSTVTEGGRTLEVRWIFPGRLEPAVAGWFGRFPAGTESREDTYLLDPRLRGLSVKVRGGGELEVKVYRGSPGILEVAGRARGRLESWQKWSFPFSPPGPDRGERAGWRPVRKRRRISRFSRASSQIVARVPGPGQQPECGVELTEIRVRGQDWWSLGFEATGPAGLLRSELQATAALVFAQALPGGMEPGTDDSRSFAEWLCQRPGTGSDTGA
;
A
#
# COMPACT_ATOMS: atom_id res chain seq x y z
N MET A 1 9.52 35.60 -53.76
CA MET A 1 9.58 37.00 -53.32
C MET A 1 9.75 36.95 -51.79
N GLY A 2 10.86 37.07 -51.36
CA GLY A 2 12.01 37.63 -50.84
C GLY A 2 11.85 39.08 -50.42
N PRO A 3 12.84 39.63 -49.74
CA PRO A 3 13.52 39.28 -48.48
C PRO A 3 13.78 40.55 -47.60
N VAL A 4 14.72 40.37 -46.60
CA VAL A 4 15.68 41.45 -46.18
C VAL A 4 15.17 42.32 -45.01
N GLN A 5 15.89 42.73 -43.96
CA GLN A 5 17.32 42.80 -43.58
C GLN A 5 17.47 43.19 -42.09
N HIS A 6 18.61 42.83 -41.52
CA HIS A 6 19.25 43.48 -40.34
C HIS A 6 19.88 44.82 -40.77
N PRO A 7 20.29 45.74 -39.83
CA PRO A 7 21.63 45.73 -39.25
C PRO A 7 21.68 46.20 -37.77
N ALA A 8 22.61 45.80 -36.92
CA ALA A 8 24.02 46.16 -36.69
C ALA A 8 24.33 47.62 -36.24
N GLY A 9 25.10 47.74 -35.17
CA GLY A 9 25.83 48.95 -34.72
C GLY A 9 26.19 48.89 -33.26
N LEU A 10 27.30 48.41 -32.82
CA LEU A 10 28.59 48.97 -32.40
C LEU A 10 28.52 50.36 -31.73
N THR A 11 29.10 50.49 -30.49
CA THR A 11 30.43 51.11 -30.25
C THR A 11 30.82 51.07 -28.75
N GLU A 12 32.13 50.91 -28.59
CA GLU A 12 32.92 50.98 -27.36
C GLU A 12 32.98 52.42 -26.79
N ALA A 13 33.29 52.48 -25.46
CA ALA A 13 34.24 53.49 -24.94
C ALA A 13 34.77 53.04 -23.58
N GLN A 14 36.08 52.86 -23.54
CA GLN A 14 36.94 52.76 -22.39
C GLN A 14 37.04 54.10 -21.64
N ALA A 15 37.16 54.05 -20.31
CA ALA A 15 37.91 55.04 -19.57
C ALA A 15 38.51 54.45 -18.30
N CYS A 16 39.79 54.58 -18.21
CA CYS A 16 40.74 54.25 -17.18
C CYS A 16 40.66 55.29 -16.03
N GLY A 17 40.85 54.83 -14.78
CA GLY A 17 41.00 55.73 -13.63
C GLY A 17 41.46 54.97 -12.39
N SER A 18 42.78 54.99 -12.17
CA SER A 18 43.49 54.49 -10.97
C SER A 18 43.25 55.37 -9.76
N SER A 19 43.17 54.80 -8.55
CA SER A 19 44.08 55.10 -7.45
C SER A 19 43.47 54.97 -6.05
N VAL A 20 44.28 54.48 -5.16
CA VAL A 20 44.44 54.72 -3.71
C VAL A 20 43.81 53.72 -2.75
N ARG A 21 44.74 53.04 -2.12
CA ARG A 21 44.63 52.18 -0.93
C ARG A 21 44.10 52.95 0.27
N ASN A 22 43.19 52.30 1.00
CA ASN A 22 43.14 52.47 2.45
C ASN A 22 42.61 51.18 3.09
N ARG A 23 43.43 50.53 3.91
CA ARG A 23 43.06 49.53 4.87
C ARG A 23 42.67 50.20 6.17
N PRO A 24 41.62 49.76 6.81
CA PRO A 24 41.68 49.63 8.26
C PRO A 24 41.41 48.19 8.72
N ALA A 25 41.96 47.94 9.89
CA ALA A 25 42.11 46.70 10.60
C ALA A 25 40.80 46.06 11.07
N GLY A 26 40.85 44.73 11.16
CA GLY A 26 40.31 43.97 12.28
C GLY A 26 38.79 43.88 12.38
N GLN A 27 38.19 42.91 11.67
CA GLN A 27 36.98 42.29 12.16
C GLN A 27 37.19 40.76 12.17
N GLN A 28 37.23 40.23 13.41
CA GLN A 28 37.24 38.82 13.71
C GLN A 28 35.94 38.22 13.10
N GLY A 29 36.11 37.42 12.06
CA GLY A 29 35.03 36.61 11.53
C GLY A 29 34.61 35.59 12.58
N GLN A 30 33.45 35.78 13.16
CA GLN A 30 32.74 34.70 13.82
C GLN A 30 32.33 33.71 12.71
N GLU A 31 33.00 32.57 12.70
CA GLU A 31 32.53 31.39 11.98
C GLU A 31 31.13 31.04 12.49
N GLN A 32 30.12 31.49 11.78
CA GLN A 32 28.77 30.94 11.95
C GLN A 32 28.84 29.47 11.53
N LYS A 33 28.93 28.62 12.53
CA LYS A 33 28.77 27.17 12.42
C LYS A 33 27.42 26.93 11.74
N ALA A 34 27.44 26.58 10.44
CA ALA A 34 26.24 26.22 9.69
C ALA A 34 25.53 25.10 10.45
N MET A 35 24.32 25.37 10.90
CA MET A 35 23.47 24.35 11.45
C MET A 35 23.28 23.28 10.35
N PRO A 36 23.35 21.99 10.69
CA PRO A 36 23.04 20.94 9.73
C PRO A 36 21.62 21.19 9.20
N ALA A 37 21.48 21.18 7.88
CA ALA A 37 20.17 21.29 7.23
C ALA A 37 19.25 20.23 7.83
N GLU A 38 18.06 20.64 8.29
CA GLU A 38 17.03 19.71 8.72
C GLU A 38 16.78 18.70 7.58
N PRO A 39 16.70 17.39 7.89
CA PRO A 39 16.38 16.41 6.87
C PRO A 39 15.03 16.76 6.26
N PRO A 40 14.84 16.56 4.94
CA PRO A 40 13.60 16.90 4.28
C PRO A 40 12.45 16.20 5.01
N HIS A 41 11.46 16.97 5.44
CA HIS A 41 10.27 16.48 6.13
C HIS A 41 9.67 15.37 5.29
N SER A 42 9.75 14.13 5.77
CA SER A 42 9.15 12.97 5.13
C SER A 42 7.65 13.21 5.01
N THR A 43 7.17 13.36 3.80
CA THR A 43 5.76 13.67 3.57
C THR A 43 4.91 12.46 3.97
N VAL A 44 4.20 12.61 5.08
CA VAL A 44 3.18 11.64 5.51
C VAL A 44 2.06 11.65 4.50
N THR A 45 1.80 10.52 3.87
CA THR A 45 0.62 10.38 3.02
C THR A 45 -0.52 9.80 3.87
N GLU A 46 -1.50 10.63 4.19
CA GLU A 46 -2.74 10.15 4.76
C GLU A 46 -3.54 9.45 3.67
N GLY A 47 -3.64 8.13 3.77
CA GLY A 47 -4.59 7.34 3.01
C GLY A 47 -5.98 7.52 3.62
N GLY A 48 -6.99 7.67 2.78
CA GLY A 48 -8.38 7.79 3.20
C GLY A 48 -8.86 6.57 4.01
N ARG A 49 -10.12 6.65 4.46
CA ARG A 49 -10.79 5.52 5.07
C ARG A 49 -11.05 4.44 4.01
N THR A 50 -10.83 3.17 4.38
CA THR A 50 -11.16 2.01 3.54
C THR A 50 -12.23 1.14 4.18
N LEU A 51 -12.96 0.40 3.35
CA LEU A 51 -13.82 -0.68 3.77
C LEU A 51 -13.31 -1.96 3.13
N GLU A 52 -13.06 -2.97 3.96
CA GLU A 52 -12.39 -4.20 3.54
C GLU A 52 -13.19 -5.44 3.97
N VAL A 53 -13.04 -6.51 3.20
CA VAL A 53 -13.39 -7.87 3.59
C VAL A 53 -12.32 -8.81 3.04
N ARG A 54 -11.95 -9.82 3.80
CA ARG A 54 -10.92 -10.77 3.39
C ARG A 54 -11.22 -12.15 3.96
N TRP A 55 -11.02 -13.16 3.12
CA TRP A 55 -11.01 -14.57 3.52
C TRP A 55 -9.62 -15.13 3.34
N ILE A 56 -9.17 -15.97 4.27
CA ILE A 56 -7.82 -16.55 4.28
C ILE A 56 -7.93 -18.05 4.48
N PHE A 57 -7.35 -18.79 3.54
CA PHE A 57 -7.46 -20.23 3.45
C PHE A 57 -6.09 -20.91 3.58
N PRO A 58 -6.02 -22.09 4.21
CA PRO A 58 -4.79 -22.87 4.29
C PRO A 58 -4.44 -23.53 2.96
N GLY A 59 -3.15 -23.80 2.76
CA GLY A 59 -2.65 -24.53 1.60
C GLY A 59 -2.31 -23.65 0.41
N ARG A 60 -1.93 -24.29 -0.69
CA ARG A 60 -1.60 -23.60 -1.94
C ARG A 60 -2.87 -23.19 -2.67
N LEU A 61 -2.75 -22.07 -3.39
CA LEU A 61 -3.82 -21.61 -4.27
C LEU A 61 -4.06 -22.65 -5.38
N GLU A 62 -5.27 -23.15 -5.49
CA GLU A 62 -5.65 -24.11 -6.51
C GLU A 62 -5.67 -23.48 -7.91
N PRO A 63 -5.20 -24.18 -8.94
CA PRO A 63 -5.23 -23.69 -10.33
C PRO A 63 -6.62 -23.28 -10.79
N ALA A 64 -7.67 -23.99 -10.35
CA ALA A 64 -9.05 -23.67 -10.69
C ALA A 64 -9.48 -22.30 -10.14
N VAL A 65 -9.12 -21.96 -8.89
CA VAL A 65 -9.40 -20.64 -8.28
C VAL A 65 -8.58 -19.56 -8.97
N ALA A 66 -7.32 -19.86 -9.31
CA ALA A 66 -6.47 -18.95 -10.06
C ALA A 66 -7.05 -18.66 -11.46
N GLY A 67 -7.58 -19.66 -12.16
CA GLY A 67 -8.25 -19.53 -13.44
C GLY A 67 -9.58 -18.76 -13.33
N TRP A 68 -10.35 -19.03 -12.26
CA TRP A 68 -11.57 -18.29 -11.96
C TRP A 68 -11.32 -16.78 -11.80
N PHE A 69 -10.26 -16.42 -11.10
CA PHE A 69 -9.87 -15.01 -10.95
C PHE A 69 -9.30 -14.43 -12.25
N GLY A 70 -8.66 -15.27 -13.08
CA GLY A 70 -8.03 -14.89 -14.35
C GLY A 70 -8.99 -14.33 -15.40
N ARG A 71 -10.32 -14.44 -15.20
CA ARG A 71 -11.33 -13.80 -16.08
C ARG A 71 -11.34 -12.27 -15.96
N PHE A 72 -10.69 -11.70 -14.91
CA PHE A 72 -10.57 -10.27 -14.74
C PHE A 72 -9.18 -9.78 -15.15
N PRO A 73 -9.07 -8.62 -15.80
CA PRO A 73 -7.78 -8.01 -16.04
C PRO A 73 -7.11 -7.69 -14.71
N ALA A 74 -5.92 -8.23 -14.48
CA ALA A 74 -5.24 -8.10 -13.21
C ALA A 74 -3.74 -7.83 -13.40
N GLY A 75 -3.21 -6.91 -12.60
CA GLY A 75 -1.77 -6.76 -12.41
C GLY A 75 -1.24 -7.82 -11.45
N THR A 76 -0.01 -8.27 -11.64
CA THR A 76 0.69 -9.21 -10.75
C THR A 76 1.85 -8.52 -10.05
N GLU A 77 1.96 -8.73 -8.74
CA GLU A 77 3.02 -8.19 -7.91
C GLU A 77 3.53 -9.27 -6.97
N SER A 78 4.86 -9.38 -6.84
CA SER A 78 5.50 -10.22 -5.83
C SER A 78 6.31 -9.35 -4.89
N ARG A 79 6.12 -9.52 -3.59
CA ARG A 79 6.84 -8.75 -2.57
C ARG A 79 6.89 -9.46 -1.23
N GLU A 80 7.75 -8.98 -0.36
CA GLU A 80 7.79 -9.33 1.04
C GLU A 80 7.37 -8.12 1.87
N ASP A 81 6.39 -8.31 2.74
CA ASP A 81 5.97 -7.33 3.76
C ASP A 81 6.42 -7.87 5.12
N THR A 82 6.96 -7.00 6.00
CA THR A 82 7.30 -7.39 7.37
C THR A 82 6.30 -6.77 8.33
N TYR A 83 5.55 -7.60 9.06
CA TYR A 83 4.49 -7.18 10.00
C TYR A 83 4.99 -7.12 11.43
N LEU A 84 4.61 -6.07 12.16
CA LEU A 84 4.72 -6.03 13.62
C LEU A 84 3.55 -6.83 14.22
N LEU A 85 3.88 -7.89 14.95
CA LEU A 85 2.91 -8.75 15.62
C LEU A 85 3.04 -8.57 17.12
N ASP A 86 2.10 -7.83 17.70
CA ASP A 86 1.98 -7.67 19.15
C ASP A 86 0.50 -7.82 19.53
N PRO A 87 0.13 -8.85 20.30
CA PRO A 87 -1.25 -9.09 20.73
C PRO A 87 -1.88 -7.93 21.51
N ARG A 88 -1.06 -7.02 22.05
CA ARG A 88 -1.52 -5.82 22.75
C ARG A 88 -1.98 -4.72 21.79
N LEU A 89 -1.52 -4.75 20.53
CA LEU A 89 -1.85 -3.77 19.50
C LEU A 89 -3.10 -4.20 18.71
N ARG A 90 -4.14 -4.63 19.42
CA ARG A 90 -5.42 -4.99 18.78
C ARG A 90 -6.00 -3.77 18.08
N GLY A 91 -6.38 -3.93 16.83
CA GLY A 91 -6.90 -2.82 16.04
C GLY A 91 -5.81 -1.97 15.36
N LEU A 92 -4.55 -2.37 15.44
CA LEU A 92 -3.47 -1.80 14.64
C LEU A 92 -2.90 -2.85 13.69
N SER A 93 -2.60 -2.43 12.46
CA SER A 93 -1.79 -3.19 11.52
C SER A 93 -0.60 -2.33 11.14
N VAL A 94 0.59 -2.75 11.55
CA VAL A 94 1.85 -2.05 11.25
C VAL A 94 2.71 -2.96 10.41
N LYS A 95 3.18 -2.48 9.27
CA LYS A 95 4.08 -3.25 8.40
C LYS A 95 5.06 -2.37 7.66
N VAL A 96 6.20 -2.94 7.34
CA VAL A 96 7.14 -2.40 6.35
C VAL A 96 6.88 -3.10 5.02
N ARG A 97 6.53 -2.32 4.00
CA ARG A 97 6.17 -2.78 2.67
C ARG A 97 7.39 -2.78 1.77
N GLY A 98 7.76 -3.94 1.22
CA GLY A 98 8.85 -4.04 0.25
C GLY A 98 10.18 -3.43 0.71
N GLY A 99 10.33 -3.16 2.01
CA GLY A 99 11.54 -2.59 2.61
C GLY A 99 11.69 -1.08 2.50
N GLY A 100 10.71 -0.33 1.97
CA GLY A 100 10.84 1.11 1.74
C GLY A 100 9.68 1.99 2.23
N GLU A 101 8.61 1.41 2.74
CA GLU A 101 7.43 2.14 3.20
C GLU A 101 6.90 1.53 4.50
N LEU A 102 6.72 2.35 5.53
CA LEU A 102 6.00 1.97 6.74
C LEU A 102 4.52 2.28 6.55
N GLU A 103 3.68 1.26 6.59
CA GLU A 103 2.23 1.40 6.53
C GLU A 103 1.63 1.11 7.91
N VAL A 104 0.80 2.02 8.39
CA VAL A 104 0.02 1.88 9.62
C VAL A 104 -1.45 1.95 9.26
N LYS A 105 -2.22 0.93 9.66
CA LYS A 105 -3.68 0.94 9.58
C LYS A 105 -4.28 0.88 10.98
N VAL A 106 -5.27 1.73 11.24
CA VAL A 106 -6.03 1.76 12.49
C VAL A 106 -7.44 1.25 12.22
N TYR A 107 -7.87 0.24 12.96
CA TYR A 107 -9.21 -0.31 12.89
C TYR A 107 -10.24 0.68 13.44
N ARG A 108 -11.28 0.93 12.67
CA ARG A 108 -12.34 1.90 12.99
C ARG A 108 -13.70 1.24 13.26
N GLY A 109 -13.73 -0.08 13.30
CA GLY A 109 -14.93 -0.85 13.60
C GLY A 109 -15.39 -1.76 12.44
N SER A 110 -16.35 -2.61 12.73
CA SER A 110 -17.02 -3.47 11.75
C SER A 110 -18.42 -2.92 11.47
N PRO A 111 -18.69 -2.44 10.24
CA PRO A 111 -20.03 -1.99 9.88
C PRO A 111 -20.99 -3.16 9.52
N GLY A 112 -20.65 -4.39 9.90
CA GLY A 112 -21.49 -5.56 9.72
C GLY A 112 -20.90 -6.60 8.75
N ILE A 113 -21.76 -7.33 8.09
CA ILE A 113 -21.41 -8.46 7.20
C ILE A 113 -21.65 -8.06 5.75
N LEU A 114 -20.70 -8.45 4.87
CA LEU A 114 -20.96 -8.61 3.46
C LEU A 114 -21.66 -9.93 3.24
N GLU A 115 -22.74 -9.93 2.48
CA GLU A 115 -23.43 -11.12 2.07
C GLU A 115 -23.71 -11.07 0.56
N VAL A 116 -23.26 -12.10 -0.14
CA VAL A 116 -23.63 -12.39 -1.53
C VAL A 116 -24.34 -13.72 -1.50
N ALA A 117 -25.66 -13.71 -1.69
CA ALA A 117 -26.55 -14.84 -1.44
C ALA A 117 -26.04 -16.15 -2.09
N GLY A 118 -25.85 -17.20 -1.28
CA GLY A 118 -25.36 -18.51 -1.71
C GLY A 118 -23.98 -18.51 -2.34
N ARG A 119 -23.12 -17.50 -2.04
CA ARG A 119 -21.80 -17.36 -2.66
C ARG A 119 -20.70 -17.01 -1.66
N ALA A 120 -20.92 -16.03 -0.79
CA ALA A 120 -19.94 -15.59 0.17
C ALA A 120 -20.57 -14.83 1.33
N ARG A 121 -20.00 -14.98 2.53
CA ARG A 121 -20.28 -14.15 3.71
C ARG A 121 -18.98 -13.78 4.39
N GLY A 122 -18.80 -12.49 4.73
CA GLY A 122 -17.57 -12.04 5.35
C GLY A 122 -17.76 -10.80 6.21
N ARG A 123 -16.93 -10.66 7.24
CA ARG A 123 -16.94 -9.50 8.15
C ARG A 123 -16.35 -8.29 7.43
N LEU A 124 -17.14 -7.23 7.34
CA LEU A 124 -16.68 -5.93 6.86
C LEU A 124 -15.86 -5.26 7.95
N GLU A 125 -14.73 -4.68 7.56
CA GLU A 125 -13.83 -3.96 8.45
C GLU A 125 -13.52 -2.58 7.88
N SER A 126 -13.69 -1.54 8.70
CA SER A 126 -13.32 -0.17 8.35
C SER A 126 -11.95 0.16 8.92
N TRP A 127 -11.08 0.69 8.08
CA TRP A 127 -9.70 1.03 8.43
C TRP A 127 -9.37 2.45 8.02
N GLN A 128 -8.46 3.10 8.76
CA GLN A 128 -7.80 4.35 8.40
C GLN A 128 -6.32 4.05 8.17
N LYS A 129 -5.77 4.51 7.05
CA LYS A 129 -4.40 4.19 6.64
C LYS A 129 -3.51 5.42 6.61
N TRP A 130 -2.25 5.24 7.00
CA TRP A 130 -1.14 6.16 6.79
C TRP A 130 0.05 5.42 6.21
N SER A 131 0.79 6.09 5.35
CA SER A 131 2.03 5.58 4.77
C SER A 131 3.14 6.61 4.95
N PHE A 132 4.33 6.11 5.28
CA PHE A 132 5.52 6.91 5.54
C PHE A 132 6.69 6.33 4.75
N PRO A 133 7.51 7.13 4.07
CA PRO A 133 8.81 6.67 3.62
C PRO A 133 9.60 6.12 4.79
N PHE A 134 10.16 4.94 4.66
CA PHE A 134 10.86 4.27 5.75
C PHE A 134 12.12 3.59 5.24
N SER A 135 13.25 4.00 5.80
CA SER A 135 14.52 3.34 5.59
C SER A 135 14.89 2.61 6.87
N PRO A 136 14.78 1.29 6.92
CA PRO A 136 15.16 0.54 8.12
C PRO A 136 16.64 0.74 8.39
N PRO A 137 17.04 1.04 9.62
CA PRO A 137 18.45 1.19 9.98
C PRO A 137 19.18 -0.16 9.86
N GLY A 138 20.20 -0.20 8.99
CA GLY A 138 21.18 -1.28 8.89
C GLY A 138 20.71 -2.55 8.15
N PRO A 139 21.65 -3.47 7.87
CA PRO A 139 21.38 -4.72 7.15
C PRO A 139 20.63 -5.77 7.97
N ASP A 140 20.49 -5.57 9.27
CA ASP A 140 19.85 -6.51 10.19
C ASP A 140 18.33 -6.51 10.02
N ARG A 141 17.87 -7.06 8.88
CA ARG A 141 16.47 -7.44 8.65
C ARG A 141 16.10 -8.74 9.37
N GLY A 142 17.00 -9.24 10.22
CA GLY A 142 16.80 -10.41 11.05
C GLY A 142 15.60 -10.23 11.98
N GLU A 143 15.09 -11.33 12.47
CA GLU A 143 13.92 -11.45 13.34
C GLU A 143 14.04 -10.55 14.58
N ARG A 144 13.69 -9.27 14.42
CA ARG A 144 13.46 -8.41 15.58
C ARG A 144 12.24 -8.92 16.30
N ALA A 145 12.31 -8.99 17.63
CA ALA A 145 11.19 -9.44 18.45
C ALA A 145 9.88 -8.76 18.00
N GLY A 146 8.89 -9.58 17.63
CA GLY A 146 7.59 -9.12 17.17
C GLY A 146 7.45 -8.84 15.67
N TRP A 147 8.52 -8.78 14.89
CA TRP A 147 8.43 -8.58 13.44
C TRP A 147 8.43 -9.91 12.67
N ARG A 148 7.53 -10.01 11.68
CA ARG A 148 7.33 -11.24 10.92
C ARG A 148 7.31 -10.97 9.41
N PRO A 149 8.25 -11.55 8.64
CA PRO A 149 8.23 -11.48 7.19
C PRO A 149 7.12 -12.38 6.61
N VAL A 150 6.45 -11.87 5.59
CA VAL A 150 5.37 -12.53 4.85
C VAL A 150 5.60 -12.31 3.36
N ARG A 151 5.89 -13.38 2.63
CA ARG A 151 6.01 -13.33 1.18
C ARG A 151 4.64 -13.43 0.54
N LYS A 152 4.41 -12.61 -0.48
CA LYS A 152 3.14 -12.51 -1.19
C LYS A 152 3.36 -12.47 -2.68
N ARG A 153 2.53 -13.23 -3.39
CA ARG A 153 2.32 -13.08 -4.82
C ARG A 153 0.87 -12.71 -5.04
N ARG A 154 0.63 -11.49 -5.50
CA ARG A 154 -0.69 -10.88 -5.57
C ARG A 154 -1.12 -10.72 -7.01
N ARG A 155 -2.37 -11.04 -7.30
CA ARG A 155 -3.09 -10.64 -8.50
C ARG A 155 -4.15 -9.63 -8.08
N ILE A 156 -4.11 -8.45 -8.65
CA ILE A 156 -4.97 -7.33 -8.25
C ILE A 156 -5.74 -6.86 -9.47
N SER A 157 -7.06 -6.91 -9.37
CA SER A 157 -7.99 -6.27 -10.30
C SER A 157 -8.66 -5.10 -9.62
N ARG A 158 -8.85 -4.00 -10.33
CA ARG A 158 -9.57 -2.84 -9.82
C ARG A 158 -10.91 -2.73 -10.51
N PHE A 159 -11.90 -2.39 -9.73
CA PHE A 159 -13.28 -2.22 -10.19
C PHE A 159 -13.72 -0.80 -9.87
N SER A 160 -14.24 -0.13 -10.86
CA SER A 160 -14.79 1.21 -10.69
C SER A 160 -16.11 1.31 -11.43
N ARG A 161 -16.95 2.23 -10.97
CA ARG A 161 -18.21 2.51 -11.63
C ARG A 161 -17.93 3.32 -12.91
N ALA A 162 -18.35 2.76 -14.06
CA ALA A 162 -18.41 3.46 -15.33
C ALA A 162 -19.88 3.65 -15.66
N SER A 163 -20.38 4.88 -15.56
CA SER A 163 -21.82 5.18 -15.61
C SER A 163 -22.60 4.39 -14.55
N SER A 164 -23.47 3.48 -14.95
CA SER A 164 -24.24 2.62 -14.02
C SER A 164 -23.63 1.23 -13.80
N GLN A 165 -22.56 0.88 -14.49
CA GLN A 165 -21.96 -0.46 -14.45
C GLN A 165 -20.64 -0.48 -13.70
N ILE A 166 -20.33 -1.61 -13.06
CA ILE A 166 -19.00 -1.88 -12.50
C ILE A 166 -18.12 -2.52 -13.57
N VAL A 167 -16.95 -1.95 -13.82
CA VAL A 167 -16.01 -2.40 -14.84
C VAL A 167 -14.68 -2.78 -14.19
N ALA A 168 -14.16 -3.95 -14.55
CA ALA A 168 -12.84 -4.42 -14.13
C ALA A 168 -11.74 -3.80 -14.99
N ARG A 169 -10.62 -3.42 -14.35
CA ARG A 169 -9.43 -2.89 -15.04
C ARG A 169 -8.13 -3.27 -14.33
N VAL A 170 -7.01 -3.16 -15.03
CA VAL A 170 -5.67 -3.29 -14.43
C VAL A 170 -5.43 -2.10 -13.50
N PRO A 171 -4.76 -2.30 -12.34
CA PRO A 171 -4.38 -1.19 -11.45
C PRO A 171 -3.61 -0.09 -12.19
N GLY A 172 -4.04 1.15 -11.97
CA GLY A 172 -3.40 2.35 -12.51
C GLY A 172 -3.64 3.54 -11.58
N PRO A 173 -2.96 4.68 -11.76
CA PRO A 173 -3.22 5.86 -10.96
C PRO A 173 -4.63 6.39 -11.24
N GLY A 174 -5.37 6.72 -10.18
CA GLY A 174 -6.71 7.31 -10.29
C GLY A 174 -7.32 7.59 -8.93
N GLN A 175 -8.04 8.70 -8.81
CA GLN A 175 -8.66 9.19 -7.57
C GLN A 175 -10.18 8.91 -7.49
N GLN A 176 -10.73 8.11 -8.38
CA GLN A 176 -12.15 7.78 -8.36
C GLN A 176 -12.47 6.71 -7.32
N PRO A 177 -13.70 6.67 -6.79
CA PRO A 177 -14.15 5.55 -5.97
C PRO A 177 -13.89 4.24 -6.71
N GLU A 178 -13.22 3.31 -6.04
CA GLU A 178 -12.87 2.03 -6.63
C GLU A 178 -12.86 0.94 -5.57
N CYS A 179 -13.04 -0.29 -6.01
CA CYS A 179 -12.84 -1.47 -5.18
C CYS A 179 -11.73 -2.33 -5.78
N GLY A 180 -10.63 -2.48 -5.06
CA GLY A 180 -9.60 -3.45 -5.38
C GLY A 180 -10.03 -4.85 -4.97
N VAL A 181 -9.89 -5.84 -5.87
CA VAL A 181 -10.04 -7.25 -5.56
C VAL A 181 -8.70 -7.93 -5.71
N GLU A 182 -8.30 -8.63 -4.68
CA GLU A 182 -6.96 -9.19 -4.56
C GLU A 182 -7.04 -10.70 -4.30
N LEU A 183 -6.44 -11.49 -5.18
CA LEU A 183 -6.14 -12.90 -4.96
C LEU A 183 -4.65 -13.03 -4.65
N THR A 184 -4.31 -13.50 -3.45
CA THR A 184 -2.94 -13.51 -2.94
C THR A 184 -2.52 -14.91 -2.52
N GLU A 185 -1.40 -15.37 -3.06
CA GLU A 185 -0.63 -16.48 -2.53
C GLU A 185 0.29 -15.95 -1.42
N ILE A 186 0.33 -16.62 -0.29
CA ILE A 186 0.99 -16.18 0.92
C ILE A 186 1.92 -17.28 1.42
N ARG A 187 3.17 -16.92 1.72
CA ARG A 187 4.08 -17.83 2.42
C ARG A 187 4.58 -17.18 3.70
N VAL A 188 4.32 -17.85 4.81
CA VAL A 188 4.70 -17.41 6.15
C VAL A 188 5.09 -18.61 7.00
N ARG A 189 6.21 -18.54 7.72
CA ARG A 189 6.72 -19.64 8.56
C ARG A 189 6.79 -20.99 7.82
N GLY A 190 7.23 -20.99 6.57
CA GLY A 190 7.32 -22.19 5.76
C GLY A 190 5.99 -22.75 5.24
N GLN A 191 4.84 -22.19 5.66
CA GLN A 191 3.51 -22.66 5.29
C GLN A 191 2.93 -21.83 4.14
N ASP A 192 2.21 -22.48 3.25
CA ASP A 192 1.50 -21.86 2.14
C ASP A 192 0.04 -21.59 2.55
N TRP A 193 -0.44 -20.41 2.16
CA TRP A 193 -1.80 -19.90 2.36
C TRP A 193 -2.21 -19.11 1.13
N TRP A 194 -3.49 -18.87 1.00
CA TRP A 194 -3.97 -17.91 0.03
C TRP A 194 -5.15 -17.11 0.59
N SER A 195 -5.43 -15.96 -0.01
CA SER A 195 -6.54 -15.11 0.41
C SER A 195 -7.23 -14.48 -0.78
N LEU A 196 -8.53 -14.26 -0.63
CA LEU A 196 -9.34 -13.40 -1.49
C LEU A 196 -9.79 -12.19 -0.66
N GLY A 197 -9.51 -10.99 -1.13
CA GLY A 197 -9.84 -9.76 -0.41
C GLY A 197 -10.43 -8.71 -1.32
N PHE A 198 -11.27 -7.86 -0.74
CA PHE A 198 -11.87 -6.67 -1.36
C PHE A 198 -11.50 -5.47 -0.50
N GLU A 199 -11.09 -4.39 -1.12
CA GLU A 199 -10.78 -3.11 -0.47
C GLU A 199 -11.41 -1.97 -1.26
N ALA A 200 -12.47 -1.38 -0.73
CA ALA A 200 -13.07 -0.18 -1.31
C ALA A 200 -12.40 1.08 -0.78
N THR A 201 -12.12 2.01 -1.69
CA THR A 201 -11.50 3.31 -1.43
C THR A 201 -12.34 4.43 -2.04
N GLY A 202 -12.22 5.65 -1.49
CA GLY A 202 -12.97 6.81 -1.97
C GLY A 202 -13.82 7.47 -0.87
N PRO A 203 -14.85 8.25 -1.22
CA PRO A 203 -15.73 8.91 -0.27
C PRO A 203 -16.42 7.92 0.67
N ALA A 204 -16.43 8.22 1.98
CA ALA A 204 -16.91 7.30 3.02
C ALA A 204 -18.35 6.78 2.77
N GLY A 205 -19.23 7.64 2.24
CA GLY A 205 -20.62 7.26 1.94
C GLY A 205 -20.77 6.27 0.77
N LEU A 206 -19.74 6.07 -0.05
CA LEU A 206 -19.78 5.18 -1.23
C LEU A 206 -19.08 3.83 -1.00
N LEU A 207 -18.23 3.71 0.03
CA LEU A 207 -17.40 2.52 0.22
C LEU A 207 -18.21 1.23 0.26
N ARG A 208 -19.32 1.23 0.97
CA ARG A 208 -20.16 0.02 1.11
C ARG A 208 -20.83 -0.36 -0.21
N SER A 209 -21.42 0.60 -0.90
CA SER A 209 -22.09 0.34 -2.18
C SER A 209 -21.11 -0.13 -3.27
N GLU A 210 -19.92 0.46 -3.33
CA GLU A 210 -18.88 0.03 -4.28
C GLU A 210 -18.38 -1.39 -3.97
N LEU A 211 -18.13 -1.69 -2.69
CA LEU A 211 -17.70 -3.03 -2.29
C LEU A 211 -18.78 -4.08 -2.58
N GLN A 212 -20.04 -3.81 -2.22
CA GLN A 212 -21.16 -4.72 -2.46
C GLN A 212 -21.40 -4.97 -3.95
N ALA A 213 -21.39 -3.91 -4.77
CA ALA A 213 -21.59 -4.03 -6.21
C ALA A 213 -20.45 -4.83 -6.88
N THR A 214 -19.21 -4.57 -6.45
CA THR A 214 -18.04 -5.32 -6.91
C THR A 214 -18.11 -6.79 -6.48
N ALA A 215 -18.47 -7.08 -5.23
CA ALA A 215 -18.61 -8.44 -4.75
C ALA A 215 -19.72 -9.20 -5.51
N ALA A 216 -20.87 -8.57 -5.76
CA ALA A 216 -21.93 -9.15 -6.56
C ALA A 216 -21.45 -9.53 -7.97
N LEU A 217 -20.67 -8.66 -8.62
CA LEU A 217 -20.09 -8.93 -9.94
C LEU A 217 -19.07 -10.07 -9.90
N VAL A 218 -18.16 -10.05 -8.92
CA VAL A 218 -17.10 -11.05 -8.78
C VAL A 218 -17.67 -12.42 -8.46
N PHE A 219 -18.66 -12.50 -7.59
CA PHE A 219 -19.34 -13.75 -7.22
C PHE A 219 -20.55 -14.11 -8.09
N ALA A 220 -20.82 -13.36 -9.17
CA ALA A 220 -21.83 -13.77 -10.17
C ALA A 220 -21.53 -15.18 -10.69
N GLN A 221 -20.27 -15.56 -10.78
CA GLN A 221 -19.83 -16.93 -10.99
C GLN A 221 -19.29 -17.50 -9.67
N ALA A 222 -19.78 -18.68 -9.26
CA ALA A 222 -19.31 -19.37 -8.07
C ALA A 222 -17.82 -19.65 -8.10
N LEU A 223 -17.20 -19.68 -6.93
CA LEU A 223 -15.86 -20.22 -6.79
C LEU A 223 -15.85 -21.71 -7.18
N PRO A 224 -14.74 -22.17 -7.78
CA PRO A 224 -14.56 -23.57 -8.11
C PRO A 224 -14.67 -24.50 -6.89
N GLY A 225 -15.05 -25.76 -7.13
CA GLY A 225 -15.14 -26.78 -6.07
C GLY A 225 -16.31 -26.58 -5.11
N GLY A 226 -17.27 -25.70 -5.42
CA GLY A 226 -18.40 -25.41 -4.51
C GLY A 226 -17.98 -24.63 -3.26
N MET A 227 -16.82 -23.98 -3.28
CA MET A 227 -16.31 -23.19 -2.17
C MET A 227 -17.20 -21.96 -1.92
N GLU A 228 -17.68 -21.82 -0.70
CA GLU A 228 -18.44 -20.67 -0.22
C GLU A 228 -17.69 -20.00 0.95
N PRO A 229 -16.92 -18.91 0.71
CA PRO A 229 -16.21 -18.21 1.76
C PRO A 229 -17.12 -17.78 2.89
N GLY A 230 -16.85 -18.26 4.10
CA GLY A 230 -17.67 -18.03 5.29
C GLY A 230 -17.12 -16.94 6.20
N THR A 231 -17.91 -16.58 7.23
CA THR A 231 -17.46 -15.65 8.28
C THR A 231 -16.30 -16.21 9.10
N ASP A 232 -16.17 -17.54 9.18
CA ASP A 232 -15.10 -18.21 9.93
C ASP A 232 -13.74 -18.08 9.25
N ASP A 233 -13.74 -17.94 7.91
CA ASP A 233 -12.55 -17.69 7.13
C ASP A 233 -12.21 -16.19 7.06
N SER A 234 -13.18 -15.32 7.49
CA SER A 234 -13.10 -13.88 7.29
C SER A 234 -12.42 -13.18 8.45
N ARG A 235 -11.26 -12.61 8.19
CA ARG A 235 -10.46 -11.83 9.15
C ARG A 235 -9.46 -10.92 8.48
N SER A 236 -9.01 -9.89 9.20
CA SER A 236 -7.91 -9.06 8.74
C SER A 236 -6.59 -9.83 8.72
N PHE A 237 -5.64 -9.34 7.92
CA PHE A 237 -4.31 -9.93 7.85
C PHE A 237 -3.58 -9.87 9.19
N ALA A 238 -3.70 -8.74 9.92
CA ALA A 238 -3.08 -8.56 11.22
C ALA A 238 -3.68 -9.51 12.27
N GLU A 239 -5.00 -9.62 12.33
CA GLU A 239 -5.69 -10.55 13.21
C GLU A 239 -5.26 -12.00 12.94
N TRP A 240 -5.26 -12.41 11.67
CA TRP A 240 -4.87 -13.76 11.28
C TRP A 240 -3.42 -14.10 11.65
N LEU A 241 -2.48 -13.19 11.45
CA LEU A 241 -1.08 -13.39 11.81
C LEU A 241 -0.88 -13.49 13.32
N CYS A 242 -1.64 -12.71 14.13
CA CYS A 242 -1.55 -12.73 15.59
C CYS A 242 -2.18 -13.97 16.23
N GLN A 243 -3.21 -14.55 15.61
CA GLN A 243 -3.91 -15.73 16.15
C GLN A 243 -3.16 -17.05 15.98
N ARG A 244 -2.02 -17.04 15.27
CA ARG A 244 -1.20 -18.23 15.05
C ARG A 244 -0.03 -18.26 16.02
N PRO A 245 -0.15 -18.96 17.16
CA PRO A 245 0.99 -19.23 18.02
C PRO A 245 2.07 -19.95 17.19
N GLY A 246 3.31 -19.59 17.39
CA GLY A 246 4.42 -20.31 16.79
C GLY A 246 4.32 -21.80 17.17
N THR A 247 4.02 -22.67 16.22
CA THR A 247 4.31 -24.09 16.38
C THR A 247 5.81 -24.24 16.28
N GLY A 248 6.47 -24.33 17.43
CA GLY A 248 7.91 -24.53 17.49
C GLY A 248 8.48 -23.92 18.75
N SER A 249 8.19 -24.47 19.92
CA SER A 249 9.21 -24.65 20.93
C SER A 249 10.18 -25.66 20.35
N ASP A 250 11.27 -25.20 19.73
CA ASP A 250 12.49 -25.97 19.66
C ASP A 250 12.99 -26.14 21.11
N THR A 251 12.44 -27.11 21.80
CA THR A 251 13.12 -27.74 22.90
C THR A 251 14.19 -28.63 22.30
N GLY A 252 15.32 -27.99 21.97
CA GLY A 252 16.58 -28.69 21.77
C GLY A 252 16.99 -29.34 23.08
N ALA A 253 16.99 -30.62 23.08
CA ALA A 253 17.74 -31.44 24.04
C ALA A 253 19.22 -31.47 23.63
#